data_a27f1c570d649c14c71cc87d7bf29152
#
_entry.id   a27f1c570d649c14c71cc87d7bf29152
#
_cell.length_a   1.000
_cell.length_b   1.000
_cell.length_c   1.000
_cell.angle_alpha   90.00
_cell.angle_beta   90.00
_cell.angle_gamma   90.00
#
_symmetry.space_group_name_H-M   'P 1'
#
loop_
_entity.id
_entity.type
_entity.pdbx_description
1 polymer ?
#
loop_
_entity_poly.entity_id
_entity_poly.type
_entity_poly.pdbx_seq_one_letter_code
_entity_poly.pdbx_strand_id
1 'polypeptide(L)'
;MKVNLNLVVIYSEKREQLRNELSAFGLVFKEHQHGSGPIHDACEMDDLCLEIYPASANNLPTHTRLGLTVLDISMALKEANRIGAETKLAPKESPWGIRAVIQLQSGIKLEL
;
A
#
# COMPACT_ATOMS: atom_id res chain seq x y z
N MET A 1 -21.65 20.25 1.16
CA MET A 1 -21.64 18.85 0.69
C MET A 1 -20.73 18.04 1.58
N LYS A 2 -21.21 16.89 2.05
CA LYS A 2 -20.35 15.93 2.74
C LYS A 2 -19.77 14.95 1.73
N VAL A 3 -18.46 14.73 1.80
CA VAL A 3 -17.76 13.83 0.90
C VAL A 3 -16.89 12.89 1.74
N ASN A 4 -16.95 11.61 1.45
CA ASN A 4 -16.07 10.61 2.05
C ASN A 4 -15.30 9.91 0.93
N LEU A 5 -14.01 9.75 1.12
CA LEU A 5 -13.21 8.91 0.24
C LEU A 5 -13.48 7.46 0.64
N ASN A 6 -13.99 6.65 -0.29
CA ASN A 6 -14.37 5.27 0.01
C ASN A 6 -13.62 4.22 -0.81
N LEU A 7 -12.88 4.65 -1.82
CA LEU A 7 -12.17 3.73 -2.71
C LEU A 7 -10.89 4.37 -3.21
N VAL A 8 -9.81 3.62 -3.14
CA VAL A 8 -8.54 3.95 -3.80
C VAL A 8 -8.14 2.74 -4.63
N VAL A 9 -7.86 2.95 -5.90
CA VAL A 9 -7.38 1.91 -6.80
C VAL A 9 -5.94 2.20 -7.20
N ILE A 10 -5.09 1.20 -7.04
CA ILE A 10 -3.69 1.25 -7.45
C ILE A 10 -3.52 0.25 -8.59
N TYR A 11 -2.85 0.68 -9.66
CA TYR A 11 -2.46 -0.19 -10.76
C TYR A 11 -0.99 -0.55 -10.61
N SER A 12 -0.67 -1.84 -10.70
CA SER A 12 0.69 -2.32 -10.51
C SER A 12 1.04 -3.38 -11.54
N GLU A 13 2.25 -3.31 -12.06
CA GLU A 13 2.80 -4.39 -12.89
C GLU A 13 3.15 -5.62 -12.05
N LYS A 14 3.22 -5.46 -10.72
CA LYS A 14 3.59 -6.50 -9.77
C LYS A 14 2.50 -6.62 -8.69
N ARG A 15 1.27 -6.88 -9.12
CA ARG A 15 0.10 -6.92 -8.24
C ARG A 15 0.30 -7.85 -7.04
N GLU A 16 0.72 -9.08 -7.28
CA GLU A 16 0.88 -10.05 -6.19
C GLU A 16 2.00 -9.67 -5.25
N GLN A 17 3.10 -9.16 -5.76
CA GLN A 17 4.21 -8.70 -4.93
C GLN A 17 3.79 -7.53 -4.06
N LEU A 18 3.09 -6.53 -4.63
CA LEU A 18 2.61 -5.37 -3.87
C LEU A 18 1.63 -5.82 -2.78
N ARG A 19 0.69 -6.72 -3.10
CA ARG A 19 -0.22 -7.28 -2.11
C ARG A 19 0.55 -7.93 -0.96
N ASN A 20 1.54 -8.74 -1.27
CA ASN A 20 2.33 -9.43 -0.24
C ASN A 20 3.13 -8.45 0.61
N GLU A 21 3.70 -7.43 0.00
CA GLU A 21 4.43 -6.39 0.72
C GLU A 21 3.52 -5.62 1.68
N LEU A 22 2.34 -5.21 1.23
CA LEU A 22 1.39 -4.51 2.10
C LEU A 22 0.82 -5.42 3.18
N SER A 23 0.65 -6.72 2.88
CA SER A 23 0.20 -7.70 3.86
C SER A 23 1.21 -7.88 4.99
N ALA A 24 2.49 -7.67 4.73
CA ALA A 24 3.54 -7.73 5.76
C ALA A 24 3.34 -6.69 6.85
N PHE A 25 2.66 -5.58 6.54
CA PHE A 25 2.33 -4.52 7.51
C PHE A 25 0.96 -4.70 8.16
N GLY A 26 0.25 -5.77 7.82
CA GLY A 26 -1.03 -6.10 8.45
C GLY A 26 -2.27 -5.82 7.62
N LEU A 27 -2.14 -5.33 6.39
CA LEU A 27 -3.30 -5.17 5.53
C LEU A 27 -3.75 -6.53 5.00
N VAL A 28 -5.05 -6.79 5.06
CA VAL A 28 -5.63 -8.09 4.67
C VAL A 28 -6.33 -7.94 3.33
N PHE A 29 -5.86 -8.67 2.32
CA PHE A 29 -6.40 -8.62 0.97
C PHE A 29 -7.17 -9.89 0.65
N LYS A 30 -8.20 -9.75 -0.20
CA LYS A 30 -8.91 -10.86 -0.84
C LYS A 30 -8.84 -10.67 -2.34
N GLU A 31 -8.62 -11.77 -3.07
CA GLU A 31 -8.70 -11.74 -4.52
C GLU A 31 -10.14 -11.71 -4.97
N HIS A 32 -10.42 -10.88 -5.98
CA HIS A 32 -11.72 -10.74 -6.59
C HIS A 32 -11.59 -10.78 -8.10
N GLN A 33 -12.64 -11.24 -8.75
CA GLN A 33 -12.78 -11.17 -10.19
C GLN A 33 -14.25 -10.96 -10.53
N HIS A 34 -14.53 -9.93 -11.31
CA HIS A 34 -15.89 -9.63 -11.74
C HIS A 34 -16.06 -10.07 -13.20
N GLY A 35 -16.81 -11.16 -13.42
CA GLY A 35 -17.00 -11.71 -14.74
C GLY A 35 -15.69 -12.12 -15.39
N SER A 36 -15.44 -11.64 -16.61
CA SER A 36 -14.20 -11.86 -17.35
C SER A 36 -13.16 -10.76 -17.13
N GLY A 37 -13.40 -9.87 -16.18
CA GLY A 37 -12.46 -8.79 -15.85
C GLY A 37 -11.18 -9.31 -15.19
N PRO A 38 -10.22 -8.43 -14.95
CA PRO A 38 -8.95 -8.82 -14.35
C PRO A 38 -9.13 -9.26 -12.90
N ILE A 39 -8.32 -10.22 -12.47
CA ILE A 39 -8.19 -10.57 -11.07
C ILE A 39 -7.52 -9.39 -10.37
N HIS A 40 -8.08 -8.95 -9.26
CA HIS A 40 -7.55 -7.85 -8.47
C HIS A 40 -7.65 -8.19 -6.98
N ASP A 41 -6.92 -7.45 -6.16
CA ASP A 41 -6.93 -7.62 -4.71
C ASP A 41 -7.68 -6.47 -4.07
N ALA A 42 -8.46 -6.76 -3.03
CA ALA A 42 -9.20 -5.76 -2.28
C ALA A 42 -8.92 -5.89 -0.80
N CYS A 43 -8.61 -4.78 -0.17
CA CYS A 43 -8.45 -4.63 1.27
C CYS A 43 -9.56 -3.71 1.77
N GLU A 44 -10.53 -4.27 2.47
CA GLU A 44 -11.62 -3.51 3.05
C GLU A 44 -11.21 -3.05 4.46
N MET A 45 -11.25 -1.75 4.66
CA MET A 45 -11.04 -1.10 5.94
C MET A 45 -12.29 -0.29 6.23
N ASP A 46 -12.67 -0.11 7.45
CA ASP A 46 -13.90 0.55 7.89
C ASP A 46 -14.69 1.28 6.78
N ASP A 47 -14.24 2.48 6.39
CA ASP A 47 -14.92 3.31 5.40
C ASP A 47 -14.20 3.39 4.06
N LEU A 48 -13.08 2.68 3.90
CA LEU A 48 -12.22 2.76 2.72
C LEU A 48 -11.86 1.39 2.21
N CYS A 49 -11.99 1.19 0.91
CA CYS A 49 -11.47 0.00 0.25
C CYS A 49 -10.22 0.40 -0.57
N LEU A 50 -9.14 -0.36 -0.39
CA LEU A 50 -7.94 -0.23 -1.20
C LEU A 50 -7.87 -1.43 -2.13
N GLU A 51 -7.84 -1.15 -3.44
CA GLU A 51 -7.77 -2.21 -4.45
C GLU A 51 -6.48 -2.13 -5.23
N ILE A 52 -5.94 -3.30 -5.58
CA ILE A 52 -4.76 -3.42 -6.44
C ILE A 52 -5.18 -4.17 -7.69
N TYR A 53 -5.10 -3.48 -8.83
CA TYR A 53 -5.38 -4.03 -10.15
C TYR A 53 -4.07 -4.24 -10.91
N PRO A 54 -4.03 -5.22 -11.82
CA PRO A 54 -2.89 -5.31 -12.74
C PRO A 54 -2.86 -4.09 -13.65
N ALA A 55 -1.69 -3.51 -13.85
CA ALA A 55 -1.51 -2.45 -14.82
C ALA A 55 -1.70 -2.98 -16.24
N SER A 56 -2.12 -2.11 -17.15
CA SER A 56 -2.36 -2.43 -18.54
C SER A 56 -2.05 -1.22 -19.42
N ALA A 57 -2.22 -1.38 -20.74
CA ALA A 57 -2.03 -0.27 -21.67
C ALA A 57 -2.98 0.91 -21.38
N ASN A 58 -4.20 0.61 -20.90
CA ASN A 58 -5.19 1.62 -20.59
C ASN A 58 -5.11 2.12 -19.14
N ASN A 59 -4.46 1.37 -18.26
CA ASN A 59 -4.33 1.69 -16.84
C ASN A 59 -2.86 1.53 -16.44
N LEU A 60 -2.10 2.60 -16.61
CA LEU A 60 -0.67 2.60 -16.34
C LEU A 60 -0.37 2.44 -14.86
N PRO A 61 0.84 1.95 -14.50
CA PRO A 61 1.22 1.81 -13.09
C PRO A 61 1.08 3.13 -12.33
N THR A 62 0.56 3.05 -11.11
CA THR A 62 0.33 4.20 -10.25
C THR A 62 1.55 4.42 -9.35
N HIS A 63 2.03 5.66 -9.27
CA HIS A 63 3.12 6.05 -8.37
C HIS A 63 2.56 6.74 -7.13
N THR A 64 1.78 6.00 -6.37
CA THR A 64 1.08 6.49 -5.18
C THR A 64 1.96 6.31 -3.94
N ARG A 65 1.92 7.29 -3.04
CA ARG A 65 2.44 7.13 -1.68
C ARG A 65 1.26 6.87 -0.76
N LEU A 66 1.37 5.81 0.04
CA LEU A 66 0.36 5.47 1.04
C LEU A 66 0.90 5.79 2.42
N GLY A 67 0.05 6.32 3.29
CA GLY A 67 0.36 6.50 4.69
C GLY A 67 -0.29 5.39 5.51
N LEU A 68 0.49 4.76 6.39
CA LEU A 68 0.01 3.75 7.33
C LEU A 68 0.27 4.22 8.75
N THR A 69 -0.74 4.18 9.59
CA THR A 69 -0.55 4.36 11.02
C THR A 69 -0.16 3.00 11.60
N VAL A 70 1.00 2.94 12.23
CA VAL A 70 1.50 1.72 12.86
C VAL A 70 1.63 1.93 14.37
N LEU A 71 1.41 0.88 15.14
CA LEU A 71 1.53 0.97 16.61
C LEU A 71 2.98 1.12 17.05
N ASP A 72 3.91 0.51 16.32
CA ASP A 72 5.33 0.51 16.67
C ASP A 72 6.16 0.66 15.39
N ILE A 73 6.72 1.85 15.22
CA ILE A 73 7.50 2.16 14.03
C ILE A 73 8.78 1.33 13.94
N SER A 74 9.37 0.96 15.07
CA SER A 74 10.57 0.10 15.07
C SER A 74 10.27 -1.29 14.52
N MET A 75 9.12 -1.87 14.90
CA MET A 75 8.69 -3.15 14.35
C MET A 75 8.36 -3.04 12.86
N ALA A 76 7.70 -1.96 12.47
CA ALA A 76 7.38 -1.73 11.05
C ALA A 76 8.64 -1.62 10.20
N LEU A 77 9.68 -0.96 10.70
CA LEU A 77 10.95 -0.83 9.99
C LEU A 77 11.72 -2.16 9.93
N LYS A 78 11.63 -2.99 10.95
CA LYS A 78 12.18 -4.35 10.89
C LYS A 78 11.52 -5.17 9.81
N GLU A 79 10.19 -5.07 9.72
CA GLU A 79 9.43 -5.76 8.69
C GLU A 79 9.78 -5.22 7.30
N ALA A 80 9.92 -3.91 7.16
CA ALA A 80 10.37 -3.28 5.92
C ALA A 80 11.72 -3.84 5.47
N ASN A 81 12.66 -3.95 6.39
CA ASN A 81 13.98 -4.50 6.10
C ASN A 81 13.89 -5.98 5.67
N ARG A 82 13.05 -6.74 6.36
CA ARG A 82 12.86 -8.17 6.06
C ARG A 82 12.35 -8.40 4.64
N ILE A 83 11.44 -7.55 4.17
CA ILE A 83 10.86 -7.67 2.81
C ILE A 83 11.68 -6.94 1.74
N GLY A 84 12.83 -6.39 2.09
CA GLY A 84 13.73 -5.73 1.15
C GLY A 84 13.33 -4.33 0.74
N ALA A 85 12.51 -3.64 1.53
CA ALA A 85 12.17 -2.25 1.27
C ALA A 85 13.37 -1.35 1.57
N GLU A 86 13.47 -0.25 0.80
CA GLU A 86 14.52 0.74 0.97
C GLU A 86 14.03 1.89 1.84
N THR A 87 14.82 2.29 2.85
CA THR A 87 14.50 3.47 3.65
C THR A 87 14.86 4.72 2.86
N LYS A 88 13.86 5.55 2.58
CA LYS A 88 14.04 6.84 1.89
C LYS A 88 14.16 7.99 2.86
N LEU A 89 13.45 7.93 3.97
CA LEU A 89 13.54 8.88 5.07
C LEU A 89 13.57 8.08 6.37
N ALA A 90 14.70 8.20 7.09
CA ALA A 90 14.83 7.56 8.40
C ALA A 90 13.81 8.17 9.39
N PRO A 91 13.45 7.44 10.47
CA PRO A 91 12.50 7.96 11.45
C PRO A 91 12.92 9.34 11.95
N LYS A 92 11.97 10.28 11.90
CA LYS A 92 12.18 11.67 12.27
C LYS A 92 10.90 12.22 12.89
N GLU A 93 11.07 13.06 13.89
CA GLU A 93 9.93 13.75 14.49
C GLU A 93 9.29 14.73 13.51
N SER A 94 7.98 14.81 13.56
CA SER A 94 7.18 15.72 12.75
C SER A 94 6.03 16.26 13.62
N PRO A 95 5.27 17.28 13.12
CA PRO A 95 4.08 17.75 13.83
C PRO A 95 3.04 16.66 14.11
N TRP A 96 3.07 15.58 13.33
CA TRP A 96 2.13 14.45 13.45
C TRP A 96 2.73 13.25 14.17
N GLY A 97 3.90 13.39 14.80
CA GLY A 97 4.61 12.32 15.46
C GLY A 97 5.84 11.89 14.67
N ILE A 98 6.40 10.74 15.04
CA ILE A 98 7.55 10.19 14.33
C ILE A 98 7.08 9.59 13.00
N ARG A 99 7.75 9.97 11.91
CA ARG A 99 7.44 9.42 10.58
C ARG A 99 8.70 8.91 9.90
N ALA A 100 8.52 7.94 9.04
CA ALA A 100 9.56 7.41 8.16
C ALA A 100 8.96 7.19 6.78
N VAL A 101 9.79 7.11 5.75
CA VAL A 101 9.36 6.79 4.40
C VAL A 101 10.21 5.64 3.89
N ILE A 102 9.54 4.61 3.40
CA ILE A 102 10.18 3.45 2.77
C ILE A 102 9.68 3.31 1.34
N GLN A 103 10.45 2.65 0.50
CA GLN A 103 10.03 2.29 -0.83
C GLN A 103 10.03 0.78 -0.96
N LEU A 104 8.88 0.23 -1.31
CA LEU A 104 8.72 -1.20 -1.55
C LEU A 104 9.42 -1.60 -2.84
N GLN A 105 9.81 -2.87 -2.97
CA GLN A 105 10.45 -3.36 -4.19
C GLN A 105 9.52 -3.23 -5.41
N SER A 106 8.21 -3.28 -5.20
CA SER A 106 7.23 -3.03 -6.28
C SER A 106 7.17 -1.57 -6.72
N GLY A 107 7.83 -0.65 -6.00
CA GLY A 107 7.95 0.76 -6.38
C GLY A 107 7.09 1.73 -5.59
N ILE A 108 6.07 1.26 -4.90
CA ILE A 108 5.18 2.10 -4.07
C ILE A 108 5.94 2.57 -2.84
N LYS A 109 5.75 3.83 -2.47
CA LYS A 109 6.30 4.38 -1.23
C LYS A 109 5.25 4.30 -0.13
N LEU A 110 5.72 3.96 1.07
CA LEU A 110 4.91 3.99 2.28
C LEU A 110 5.45 5.02 3.25
N GLU A 111 4.55 5.78 3.81
CA GLU A 111 4.84 6.68 4.92
C GLU A 111 4.32 6.02 6.20
N LEU A 112 5.20 5.88 7.16
CA LEU A 112 4.89 5.19 8.41
C LEU A 112 4.81 6.16 9.59
#